data_b0a238a184ddb62f8a731318ad0215c2
#
_entry.id   b0a238a184ddb62f8a731318ad0215c2
#
_cell.length_a   1.000
_cell.length_b   1.000
_cell.length_c   1.000
_cell.angle_alpha   90.00
_cell.angle_beta   90.00
_cell.angle_gamma   90.00
#
_symmetry.space_group_name_H-M   'P 1'
#
loop_
_entity.id
_entity.type
_entity.pdbx_description
1 polymer ?
#
loop_
_entity_poly.entity_id
_entity_poly.type
_entity_poly.pdbx_seq_one_letter_code
_entity_poly.pdbx_strand_id
1 'polypeptide(L)'
;TAVEMAKNYLNSVGENGILVTHGDNDTFPLWYAQEVENVRPDVRICNTSLLGTDWHIDQMKYAVNESAPLDLQVGQRQYLYGTNEYVYIYDTRDTVVPLADVMRVFRHPDAKLPLQSGRTVDYIVSRKFSIPVNKENIVKYGILDEKYYDMMPDEIVLSIPKDKEY
;
A
#
# COMPACT_ATOMS: atom_id res chain seq x y z
N THR A 1 27.19 1.55 7.91
CA THR A 1 26.69 2.94 7.78
C THR A 1 25.26 2.96 7.29
N ALA A 2 24.55 4.11 7.40
CA ALA A 2 23.19 4.26 6.88
C ALA A 2 23.12 3.99 5.36
N VAL A 3 24.14 4.39 4.63
CA VAL A 3 24.24 4.15 3.17
C VAL A 3 24.38 2.65 2.84
N GLU A 4 25.16 1.91 3.60
CA GLU A 4 25.30 0.46 3.39
C GLU A 4 24.01 -0.28 3.70
N MET A 5 23.29 0.12 4.76
CA MET A 5 21.97 -0.39 5.08
C MET A 5 21.01 -0.13 3.91
N ALA A 6 21.00 1.10 3.40
CA ALA A 6 20.15 1.48 2.27
C ALA A 6 20.46 0.64 1.02
N LYS A 7 21.74 0.43 0.69
CA LYS A 7 22.16 -0.45 -0.42
C LYS A 7 21.69 -1.88 -0.22
N ASN A 8 21.76 -2.42 1.00
CA ASN A 8 21.28 -3.76 1.30
C ASN A 8 19.77 -3.87 1.10
N TYR A 9 19.00 -2.88 1.56
CA TYR A 9 17.55 -2.87 1.36
C TYR A 9 17.17 -2.79 -0.12
N LEU A 10 17.76 -1.86 -0.85
CA LEU A 10 17.49 -1.71 -2.28
C LEU A 10 17.87 -2.97 -3.07
N ASN A 11 19.01 -3.59 -2.75
CA ASN A 11 19.46 -4.81 -3.42
C ASN A 11 18.68 -6.08 -3.02
N SER A 12 17.91 -6.04 -1.93
CA SER A 12 17.03 -7.14 -1.55
C SER A 12 15.71 -7.16 -2.32
N VAL A 13 15.40 -6.09 -3.04
CA VAL A 13 14.17 -5.96 -3.82
C VAL A 13 14.39 -6.50 -5.24
N GLY A 14 13.40 -7.21 -5.77
CA GLY A 14 13.41 -7.65 -7.17
C GLY A 14 13.46 -6.48 -8.15
N GLU A 15 13.81 -6.76 -9.40
CA GLU A 15 13.84 -5.74 -10.46
C GLU A 15 12.48 -5.04 -10.61
N ASN A 16 12.49 -3.71 -10.73
CA ASN A 16 11.29 -2.87 -10.78
C ASN A 16 10.31 -3.08 -9.59
N GLY A 17 10.82 -3.52 -8.45
CA GLY A 17 10.02 -3.78 -7.28
C GLY A 17 9.61 -2.53 -6.51
N ILE A 18 8.71 -2.70 -5.54
CA ILE A 18 8.26 -1.65 -4.64
C ILE A 18 8.80 -1.95 -3.24
N LEU A 19 9.57 -1.01 -2.67
CA LEU A 19 10.05 -1.07 -1.30
C LEU A 19 9.17 -0.19 -0.42
N VAL A 20 8.42 -0.82 0.48
CA VAL A 20 7.57 -0.11 1.43
C VAL A 20 8.37 0.21 2.68
N THR A 21 8.41 1.48 3.05
CA THR A 21 9.14 1.99 4.22
C THR A 21 8.21 2.72 5.19
N HIS A 22 8.69 2.98 6.41
CA HIS A 22 7.93 3.73 7.40
C HIS A 22 8.85 4.70 8.14
N GLY A 23 8.56 6.00 8.00
CA GLY A 23 9.31 7.06 8.65
C GLY A 23 10.60 7.46 7.93
N ASP A 24 11.27 8.47 8.47
CA ASP A 24 12.39 9.18 7.84
C ASP A 24 13.68 8.36 7.88
N ASN A 25 13.93 7.67 8.99
CA ASN A 25 15.17 6.93 9.21
C ASN A 25 15.36 5.79 8.20
N ASP A 26 14.27 5.18 7.77
CA ASP A 26 14.32 4.13 6.75
C ASP A 26 14.38 4.73 5.34
N THR A 27 13.66 5.83 5.09
CA THR A 27 13.40 6.35 3.75
C THR A 27 14.52 7.25 3.23
N PHE A 28 15.01 8.20 4.03
CA PHE A 28 15.97 9.19 3.54
C PHE A 28 17.31 8.59 3.13
N PRO A 29 17.87 7.59 3.82
CA PRO A 29 19.06 6.91 3.33
C PRO A 29 18.86 6.19 1.99
N LEU A 30 17.65 5.65 1.75
CA LEU A 30 17.30 5.00 0.49
C LEU A 30 17.24 6.02 -0.65
N TRP A 31 16.57 7.15 -0.44
CA TRP A 31 16.54 8.22 -1.42
C TRP A 31 17.94 8.76 -1.71
N TYR A 32 18.77 8.97 -0.68
CA TYR A 32 20.15 9.36 -0.90
C TYR A 32 20.91 8.35 -1.78
N ALA A 33 20.77 7.06 -1.50
CA ALA A 33 21.43 6.01 -2.27
C ALA A 33 20.95 5.99 -3.74
N GLN A 34 19.67 6.26 -4.00
CA GLN A 34 19.15 6.35 -5.37
C GLN A 34 19.59 7.64 -6.07
N GLU A 35 19.38 8.80 -5.45
CA GLU A 35 19.55 10.10 -6.10
C GLU A 35 21.02 10.51 -6.24
N VAL A 36 21.88 10.13 -5.28
CA VAL A 36 23.27 10.55 -5.25
C VAL A 36 24.23 9.45 -5.74
N GLU A 37 23.96 8.21 -5.39
CA GLU A 37 24.84 7.09 -5.73
C GLU A 37 24.31 6.22 -6.88
N ASN A 38 23.14 6.55 -7.41
CA ASN A 38 22.47 5.83 -8.50
C ASN A 38 22.30 4.31 -8.23
N VAL A 39 21.99 3.96 -6.97
CA VAL A 39 21.79 2.57 -6.54
C VAL A 39 20.34 2.19 -6.74
N ARG A 40 20.07 1.21 -7.62
CA ARG A 40 18.74 0.66 -7.87
C ARG A 40 17.64 1.74 -8.12
N PRO A 41 17.85 2.61 -9.11
CA PRO A 41 16.87 3.65 -9.49
C PRO A 41 15.56 3.05 -10.05
N ASP A 42 15.56 1.75 -10.37
CA ASP A 42 14.39 0.96 -10.79
C ASP A 42 13.42 0.66 -9.63
N VAL A 43 13.89 0.68 -8.38
CA VAL A 43 13.07 0.33 -7.21
C VAL A 43 12.23 1.54 -6.79
N ARG A 44 10.91 1.35 -6.67
CA ARG A 44 10.01 2.38 -6.16
C ARG A 44 10.00 2.36 -4.63
N ILE A 45 10.42 3.46 -4.00
CA ILE A 45 10.31 3.64 -2.55
C ILE A 45 8.95 4.27 -2.23
N CYS A 46 8.18 3.59 -1.38
CA CYS A 46 6.86 4.03 -0.93
C CYS A 46 6.87 4.20 0.59
N ASN A 47 6.91 5.44 1.08
CA ASN A 47 6.89 5.73 2.51
C ASN A 47 5.44 5.82 3.03
N THR A 48 5.05 4.88 3.89
CA THR A 48 3.69 4.81 4.44
C THR A 48 3.33 6.00 5.33
N SER A 49 4.28 6.64 5.99
CA SER A 49 4.04 7.86 6.78
C SER A 49 3.71 9.06 5.87
N LEU A 50 4.27 9.11 4.66
CA LEU A 50 4.04 10.19 3.71
C LEU A 50 2.81 9.92 2.82
N LEU A 51 2.30 8.68 2.75
CA LEU A 51 1.05 8.37 2.03
C LEU A 51 -0.19 9.05 2.64
N GLY A 52 -0.08 9.69 3.80
CA GLY A 52 -1.08 10.62 4.32
C GLY A 52 -1.05 12.01 3.67
N THR A 53 -0.11 12.28 2.76
CA THR A 53 0.04 13.57 2.08
C THR A 53 -0.29 13.44 0.58
N ASP A 54 -0.99 14.42 0.06
CA ASP A 54 -1.40 14.46 -1.36
C ASP A 54 -0.21 14.48 -2.31
N TRP A 55 0.83 15.27 -2.00
CA TRP A 55 2.03 15.36 -2.84
C TRP A 55 2.77 14.02 -2.99
N HIS A 56 2.84 13.20 -1.93
CA HIS A 56 3.51 11.90 -2.02
C HIS A 56 2.68 10.88 -2.80
N ILE A 57 1.35 10.92 -2.64
CA ILE A 57 0.44 10.11 -3.46
C ILE A 57 0.59 10.50 -4.94
N ASP A 58 0.65 11.79 -5.25
CA ASP A 58 0.89 12.27 -6.61
C ASP A 58 2.24 11.77 -7.15
N GLN A 59 3.30 11.82 -6.35
CA GLN A 59 4.60 11.28 -6.71
C GLN A 59 4.55 9.79 -7.10
N MET A 60 3.73 8.98 -6.40
CA MET A 60 3.58 7.58 -6.73
C MET A 60 2.94 7.35 -8.11
N LYS A 61 2.17 8.31 -8.62
CA LYS A 61 1.48 8.24 -9.92
C LYS A 61 2.33 8.65 -11.12
N TYR A 62 3.54 9.16 -10.90
CA TYR A 62 4.47 9.54 -11.95
C TYR A 62 5.70 8.63 -11.97
N ALA A 63 6.39 8.59 -13.11
CA ALA A 63 7.70 7.96 -13.17
C ALA A 63 8.70 8.73 -12.30
N VAL A 64 9.51 8.03 -11.54
CA VAL A 64 10.60 8.60 -10.74
C VAL A 64 11.85 7.78 -11.00
N ASN A 65 12.94 8.43 -11.39
CA ASN A 65 14.14 7.77 -11.85
C ASN A 65 13.83 6.75 -12.97
N GLU A 66 14.19 5.49 -12.80
CA GLU A 66 13.88 4.41 -13.74
C GLU A 66 12.61 3.62 -13.35
N SER A 67 11.97 3.95 -12.22
CA SER A 67 10.78 3.24 -11.77
C SER A 67 9.50 3.76 -12.43
N ALA A 68 8.64 2.83 -12.85
CA ALA A 68 7.36 3.14 -13.48
C ALA A 68 6.36 3.75 -12.49
N PRO A 69 5.36 4.51 -12.98
CA PRO A 69 4.24 4.97 -12.16
C PRO A 69 3.50 3.79 -11.51
N LEU A 70 3.03 3.98 -10.27
CA LEU A 70 2.08 3.04 -9.70
C LEU A 70 0.68 3.34 -10.24
N ASP A 71 -0.02 2.29 -10.68
CA ASP A 71 -1.42 2.39 -11.11
C ASP A 71 -2.36 2.52 -9.90
N LEU A 72 -2.29 3.66 -9.22
CA LEU A 72 -3.20 4.00 -8.14
C LEU A 72 -4.52 4.49 -8.70
N GLN A 73 -5.52 3.61 -8.66
CA GLN A 73 -6.86 3.89 -9.20
C GLN A 73 -7.70 4.81 -8.29
N VAL A 74 -7.09 5.87 -7.80
CA VAL A 74 -7.75 6.89 -6.97
C VAL A 74 -7.59 8.27 -7.64
N GLY A 75 -8.69 8.99 -7.75
CA GLY A 75 -8.69 10.36 -8.27
C GLY A 75 -8.13 11.34 -7.24
N GLN A 76 -7.49 12.43 -7.71
CA GLN A 76 -6.90 13.44 -6.82
C GLN A 76 -7.89 13.96 -5.76
N ARG A 77 -9.15 14.17 -6.13
CA ARG A 77 -10.19 14.62 -5.19
C ARG A 77 -10.44 13.67 -4.03
N GLN A 78 -10.01 12.40 -4.11
CA GLN A 78 -10.23 11.41 -3.06
C GLN A 78 -9.15 11.46 -1.97
N TYR A 79 -7.99 12.08 -2.23
CA TYR A 79 -6.88 12.17 -1.28
C TYR A 79 -6.35 13.60 -1.03
N LEU A 80 -7.01 14.63 -1.58
CA LEU A 80 -6.69 16.00 -1.21
C LEU A 80 -6.85 16.19 0.29
N TYR A 81 -5.97 17.01 0.87
CA TYR A 81 -6.04 17.38 2.27
C TYR A 81 -7.46 17.82 2.67
N GLY A 82 -7.96 17.31 3.79
CA GLY A 82 -9.31 17.56 4.28
C GLY A 82 -10.42 16.72 3.63
N THR A 83 -10.09 15.77 2.73
CA THR A 83 -11.11 14.87 2.12
C THR A 83 -11.20 13.54 2.88
N ASN A 84 -10.49 12.52 2.50
CA ASN A 84 -10.55 11.19 3.13
C ASN A 84 -9.45 10.97 4.18
N GLU A 85 -9.29 11.88 5.12
CA GLU A 85 -8.31 11.76 6.22
C GLU A 85 -8.61 10.59 7.16
N TYR A 86 -9.88 10.17 7.21
CA TYR A 86 -10.35 9.04 7.98
C TYR A 86 -11.19 8.13 7.11
N VAL A 87 -10.98 6.83 7.24
CA VAL A 87 -11.82 5.82 6.60
C VAL A 87 -12.87 5.34 7.60
N TYR A 88 -14.14 5.60 7.30
CA TYR A 88 -15.24 5.08 8.10
C TYR A 88 -15.40 3.58 7.85
N ILE A 89 -15.53 2.83 8.93
CA ILE A 89 -15.72 1.38 8.86
C ILE A 89 -17.15 1.05 9.25
N TYR A 90 -17.95 0.59 8.29
CA TYR A 90 -19.32 0.15 8.50
C TYR A 90 -19.38 -1.38 8.45
N ASP A 91 -18.83 -2.00 9.48
CA ASP A 91 -18.72 -3.46 9.59
C ASP A 91 -19.93 -4.02 10.34
N THR A 92 -20.93 -4.47 9.59
CA THR A 92 -22.18 -5.03 10.14
C THR A 92 -22.17 -6.56 10.26
N ARG A 93 -21.23 -7.25 9.62
CA ARG A 93 -21.27 -8.71 9.47
C ARG A 93 -20.10 -9.47 10.06
N ASP A 94 -19.03 -8.78 10.43
CA ASP A 94 -17.77 -9.37 10.92
C ASP A 94 -17.24 -10.51 10.01
N THR A 95 -17.35 -10.33 8.70
CA THR A 95 -16.98 -11.31 7.69
C THR A 95 -15.71 -10.90 6.96
N VAL A 96 -14.95 -11.90 6.49
CA VAL A 96 -13.83 -11.65 5.58
C VAL A 96 -14.41 -11.30 4.20
N VAL A 97 -13.95 -10.19 3.63
CA VAL A 97 -14.37 -9.70 2.31
C VAL A 97 -13.13 -9.55 1.42
N PRO A 98 -13.15 -10.00 0.15
CA PRO A 98 -12.05 -9.73 -0.76
C PRO A 98 -11.71 -8.24 -0.82
N LEU A 99 -10.44 -7.89 -0.67
CA LEU A 99 -10.00 -6.48 -0.67
C LEU A 99 -10.45 -5.74 -1.94
N ALA A 100 -10.45 -6.42 -3.08
CA ALA A 100 -10.93 -5.86 -4.35
C ALA A 100 -12.40 -5.42 -4.27
N ASP A 101 -13.26 -6.17 -3.56
CA ASP A 101 -14.67 -5.83 -3.39
C ASP A 101 -14.85 -4.65 -2.43
N VAL A 102 -14.07 -4.62 -1.34
CA VAL A 102 -14.04 -3.47 -0.43
C VAL A 102 -13.66 -2.19 -1.18
N MET A 103 -12.59 -2.25 -1.98
CA MET A 103 -12.12 -1.11 -2.76
C MET A 103 -13.08 -0.71 -3.87
N ARG A 104 -13.84 -1.65 -4.43
CA ARG A 104 -14.89 -1.35 -5.41
C ARG A 104 -16.02 -0.52 -4.78
N VAL A 105 -16.46 -0.88 -3.58
CA VAL A 105 -17.47 -0.10 -2.85
C VAL A 105 -16.90 1.28 -2.46
N PHE A 106 -15.69 1.33 -1.90
CA PHE A 106 -15.04 2.57 -1.49
C PHE A 106 -14.90 3.58 -2.64
N ARG A 107 -14.60 3.10 -3.85
CA ARG A 107 -14.44 3.95 -5.04
C ARG A 107 -15.75 4.30 -5.75
N HIS A 108 -16.86 3.64 -5.40
CA HIS A 108 -18.12 3.88 -6.09
C HIS A 108 -18.72 5.25 -5.71
N PRO A 109 -18.99 6.13 -6.68
CA PRO A 109 -19.40 7.52 -6.39
C PRO A 109 -20.71 7.61 -5.59
N ASP A 110 -21.63 6.67 -5.77
CA ASP A 110 -22.93 6.66 -5.10
C ASP A 110 -22.94 5.83 -3.81
N ALA A 111 -21.88 5.07 -3.52
CA ALA A 111 -21.77 4.29 -2.29
C ALA A 111 -21.24 5.17 -1.16
N LYS A 112 -22.12 5.96 -0.53
CA LYS A 112 -21.79 6.88 0.54
C LYS A 112 -22.53 6.53 1.83
N LEU A 113 -21.84 6.65 2.97
CA LEU A 113 -22.44 6.50 4.28
C LEU A 113 -22.96 7.87 4.77
N PRO A 114 -24.28 8.02 5.03
CA PRO A 114 -24.81 9.24 5.60
C PRO A 114 -24.47 9.32 7.10
N LEU A 115 -23.93 10.45 7.52
CA LEU A 115 -23.67 10.75 8.93
C LEU A 115 -24.85 11.52 9.54
N GLN A 116 -24.96 11.52 10.87
CA GLN A 116 -25.98 12.29 11.60
C GLN A 116 -25.89 13.81 11.36
N SER A 117 -24.70 14.29 10.98
CA SER A 117 -24.47 15.69 10.58
C SER A 117 -25.07 16.08 9.23
N GLY A 118 -25.66 15.15 8.50
CA GLY A 118 -26.14 15.35 7.12
C GLY A 118 -25.05 15.24 6.04
N ARG A 119 -23.78 15.08 6.43
CA ARG A 119 -22.68 14.81 5.48
C ARG A 119 -22.69 13.34 5.05
N THR A 120 -22.18 13.09 3.86
CA THR A 120 -21.89 11.73 3.39
C THR A 120 -20.41 11.50 3.28
N VAL A 121 -19.94 10.29 3.59
CA VAL A 121 -18.52 9.92 3.59
C VAL A 121 -18.28 8.62 2.85
N ASP A 122 -17.06 8.44 2.38
CA ASP A 122 -16.59 7.16 1.89
C ASP A 122 -16.42 6.19 3.05
N TYR A 123 -16.67 4.90 2.82
CA TYR A 123 -16.58 3.89 3.87
C TYR A 123 -16.12 2.54 3.33
N ILE A 124 -15.64 1.70 4.22
CA ILE A 124 -15.34 0.30 3.94
C ILE A 124 -16.34 -0.60 4.69
N VAL A 125 -16.66 -1.74 4.08
CA VAL A 125 -17.76 -2.62 4.53
C VAL A 125 -17.33 -3.70 5.53
N SER A 126 -16.02 -3.85 5.78
CA SER A 126 -15.47 -4.85 6.69
C SER A 126 -14.15 -4.39 7.31
N ARG A 127 -13.83 -4.96 8.47
CA ARG A 127 -12.50 -4.87 9.10
C ARG A 127 -11.57 -6.00 8.69
N LYS A 128 -12.10 -7.04 8.03
CA LYS A 128 -11.34 -8.23 7.63
C LYS A 128 -11.32 -8.33 6.11
N PHE A 129 -10.12 -8.39 5.55
CA PHE A 129 -9.94 -8.44 4.11
C PHE A 129 -9.12 -9.64 3.70
N SER A 130 -9.46 -10.27 2.59
CA SER A 130 -8.60 -11.25 1.97
C SER A 130 -7.92 -10.69 0.71
N ILE A 131 -6.68 -11.08 0.53
CA ILE A 131 -5.87 -10.79 -0.66
C ILE A 131 -5.44 -12.13 -1.25
N PRO A 132 -5.76 -12.43 -2.52
CA PRO A 132 -5.33 -13.67 -3.15
C PRO A 132 -3.81 -13.72 -3.28
N VAL A 133 -3.23 -14.90 -3.01
CA VAL A 133 -1.79 -15.14 -3.17
C VAL A 133 -1.51 -15.58 -4.61
N ASN A 134 -0.65 -14.86 -5.30
CA ASN A 134 -0.19 -15.25 -6.62
C ASN A 134 0.98 -16.25 -6.47
N LYS A 135 0.66 -17.54 -6.36
CA LYS A 135 1.63 -18.61 -6.16
C LYS A 135 2.61 -18.72 -7.33
N GLU A 136 2.17 -18.47 -8.56
CA GLU A 136 3.03 -18.48 -9.74
C GLU A 136 4.15 -17.43 -9.65
N ASN A 137 3.81 -16.23 -9.19
CA ASN A 137 4.80 -15.17 -9.00
C ASN A 137 5.76 -15.49 -7.85
N ILE A 138 5.28 -16.11 -6.76
CA ILE A 138 6.15 -16.51 -5.64
C ILE A 138 7.23 -17.48 -6.13
N VAL A 139 6.83 -18.48 -6.92
CA VAL A 139 7.74 -19.46 -7.50
C VAL A 139 8.66 -18.80 -8.52
N LYS A 140 8.09 -18.04 -9.46
CA LYS A 140 8.81 -17.39 -10.55
C LYS A 140 9.93 -16.46 -10.06
N TYR A 141 9.69 -15.72 -9.00
CA TYR A 141 10.64 -14.75 -8.46
C TYR A 141 11.44 -15.29 -7.26
N GLY A 142 11.29 -16.57 -6.90
CA GLY A 142 12.02 -17.17 -5.78
C GLY A 142 11.78 -16.47 -4.44
N ILE A 143 10.55 -15.96 -4.21
CA ILE A 143 10.21 -15.21 -3.00
C ILE A 143 10.23 -16.10 -1.76
N LEU A 144 9.98 -17.39 -1.93
CA LEU A 144 9.90 -18.39 -0.88
C LEU A 144 10.77 -19.60 -1.25
N ASP A 145 11.40 -20.23 -0.28
CA ASP A 145 12.14 -21.50 -0.46
C ASP A 145 11.16 -22.62 -0.88
N GLU A 146 11.56 -23.47 -1.83
CA GLU A 146 10.76 -24.56 -2.41
C GLU A 146 10.11 -25.48 -1.35
N LYS A 147 10.80 -25.70 -0.24
CA LYS A 147 10.28 -26.53 0.87
C LYS A 147 8.97 -26.00 1.50
N TYR A 148 8.61 -24.74 1.22
CA TYR A 148 7.39 -24.11 1.74
C TYR A 148 6.28 -23.98 0.70
N TYR A 149 6.49 -24.42 -0.55
CA TYR A 149 5.48 -24.24 -1.61
C TYR A 149 4.17 -24.95 -1.31
N ASP A 150 4.22 -26.15 -0.73
CA ASP A 150 3.01 -26.90 -0.33
C ASP A 150 2.25 -26.26 0.83
N MET A 151 2.88 -25.35 1.56
CA MET A 151 2.29 -24.66 2.70
C MET A 151 1.72 -23.27 2.35
N MET A 152 1.88 -22.85 1.08
CA MET A 152 1.39 -21.52 0.67
C MET A 152 -0.15 -21.46 0.78
N PRO A 153 -0.69 -20.48 1.50
CA PRO A 153 -2.12 -20.25 1.55
C PRO A 153 -2.62 -19.76 0.18
N ASP A 154 -3.92 -19.90 -0.07
CA ASP A 154 -4.53 -19.34 -1.28
C ASP A 154 -4.82 -17.85 -1.14
N GLU A 155 -4.96 -17.38 0.09
CA GLU A 155 -5.20 -15.97 0.43
C GLU A 155 -4.53 -15.57 1.75
N ILE A 156 -4.23 -14.29 1.87
CA ILE A 156 -3.78 -13.65 3.12
C ILE A 156 -4.95 -12.88 3.69
N VAL A 157 -5.28 -13.12 4.96
CA VAL A 157 -6.32 -12.38 5.67
C VAL A 157 -5.69 -11.29 6.53
N LEU A 158 -6.06 -10.04 6.28
CA LEU A 158 -5.70 -8.88 7.08
C LEU A 158 -6.89 -8.46 7.93
N SER A 159 -6.65 -7.96 9.14
CA SER A 159 -7.71 -7.46 10.00
C SER A 159 -7.33 -6.14 10.66
N ILE A 160 -8.29 -5.22 10.74
CA ILE A 160 -8.20 -3.97 11.50
C ILE A 160 -8.77 -4.25 12.90
N PRO A 161 -7.96 -4.12 13.98
CA PRO A 161 -8.45 -4.34 15.35
C PRO A 161 -9.61 -3.39 15.70
N LYS A 162 -10.55 -3.87 16.54
CA LYS A 162 -11.69 -3.05 17.00
C LYS A 162 -11.29 -2.05 18.10
N ASP A 163 -10.24 -2.35 18.85
CA ASP A 163 -9.95 -1.70 20.13
C ASP A 163 -8.86 -0.60 20.06
N LYS A 164 -8.47 -0.21 18.86
CA LYS A 164 -7.54 0.91 18.70
C LYS A 164 -8.26 2.07 18.02
N GLU A 165 -8.58 3.09 18.81
CA GLU A 165 -8.76 4.43 18.30
C GLU A 165 -7.38 4.93 17.84
N TYR A 166 -7.24 5.20 16.55
CA TYR A 166 -6.06 5.81 15.97
C TYR A 166 -6.34 7.28 15.71
#